data_bf1e396b6450ee2e523667cc460069f9
#
_entry.id   bf1e396b6450ee2e523667cc460069f9
#
_cell.length_a   1.000
_cell.length_b   1.000
_cell.length_c   1.000
_cell.angle_alpha   90.00
_cell.angle_beta   90.00
_cell.angle_gamma   90.00
#
_symmetry.space_group_name_H-M   'P 1'
#
loop_
_entity.id
_entity.type
_entity.pdbx_description
1 polymer ?
#
loop_
_entity_poly.entity_id
_entity_poly.type
_entity_poly.pdbx_seq_one_letter_code
_entity_poly.pdbx_strand_id
1 'polypeptide(L)'
;MTDFIIYALLAGLGVALVAGPLGCFVVWRRMAYFGDTLAHSALLGVALGVVLQINLNITVAAVPLLMALGLVVLEQRGFLSLDTLLGILSHSALAAGLVVISLLPDVRVDLMSLLFGDLLAVTIGDLWVIYAVAALVLLLLAGLWKQLINITVDAELAAVEGTNVPLVRTALMLITALVIAIAMKIVGVLLITALLIIPAATARRITYTPEQMAIAASAIAMLTVIMGLGLSWFTDAPAGPSVVLCAALLFTLSLGFRQRT
;
A
#
# COMPACT_ATOMS: atom_id res chain seq x y z
N MET A 1 26.82 12.12 -6.85
CA MET A 1 26.60 11.17 -5.72
C MET A 1 25.45 11.54 -4.78
N THR A 2 25.02 12.78 -4.72
CA THR A 2 23.88 13.22 -3.86
C THR A 2 22.50 13.00 -4.52
N ASP A 3 22.43 12.92 -5.84
CA ASP A 3 21.17 12.96 -6.58
C ASP A 3 20.27 11.72 -6.37
N PHE A 4 20.88 10.52 -6.26
CA PHE A 4 20.11 9.29 -6.04
C PHE A 4 19.43 9.26 -4.66
N ILE A 5 20.08 9.81 -3.62
CA ILE A 5 19.46 9.90 -2.27
C ILE A 5 18.31 10.90 -2.28
N ILE A 6 18.49 12.03 -3.00
CA ILE A 6 17.43 13.04 -3.14
C ILE A 6 16.23 12.43 -3.87
N TYR A 7 16.47 11.67 -4.95
CA TYR A 7 15.38 11.00 -5.68
C TYR A 7 14.69 9.93 -4.82
N ALA A 8 15.46 9.12 -4.10
CA ALA A 8 14.93 8.15 -3.14
C ALA A 8 14.05 8.81 -2.06
N LEU A 9 14.54 9.91 -1.49
CA LEU A 9 13.83 10.69 -0.49
C LEU A 9 12.53 11.27 -1.06
N LEU A 10 12.58 11.92 -2.22
CA LEU A 10 11.40 12.49 -2.88
C LEU A 10 10.39 11.41 -3.24
N ALA A 11 10.83 10.27 -3.76
CA ALA A 11 9.95 9.14 -4.06
C ALA A 11 9.25 8.61 -2.80
N GLY A 12 10.02 8.37 -1.74
CA GLY A 12 9.49 7.91 -0.47
C GLY A 12 8.51 8.90 0.16
N LEU A 13 8.80 10.21 0.11
CA LEU A 13 7.92 11.27 0.59
C LEU A 13 6.63 11.36 -0.23
N GLY A 14 6.70 11.22 -1.57
CA GLY A 14 5.52 11.20 -2.44
C GLY A 14 4.59 10.02 -2.13
N VAL A 15 5.15 8.83 -1.92
CA VAL A 15 4.39 7.64 -1.51
C VAL A 15 3.82 7.82 -0.09
N ALA A 16 4.61 8.30 0.86
CA ALA A 16 4.19 8.53 2.24
C ALA A 16 3.02 9.52 2.37
N LEU A 17 3.00 10.56 1.52
CA LEU A 17 1.93 11.56 1.47
C LEU A 17 0.56 10.94 1.22
N VAL A 18 0.49 9.95 0.33
CA VAL A 18 -0.75 9.27 -0.06
C VAL A 18 -1.05 8.08 0.84
N ALA A 19 -0.01 7.38 1.28
CA ALA A 19 -0.15 6.22 2.16
C ALA A 19 -0.82 6.57 3.50
N GLY A 20 -0.61 7.79 4.03
CA GLY A 20 -1.24 8.24 5.26
C GLY A 20 -2.76 8.22 5.21
N PRO A 21 -3.42 9.02 4.35
CA PRO A 21 -4.87 9.06 4.24
C PRO A 21 -5.50 7.72 3.82
N LEU A 22 -4.90 7.00 2.86
CA LEU A 22 -5.36 5.66 2.47
C LEU A 22 -5.24 4.68 3.62
N GLY A 23 -4.13 4.71 4.33
CA GLY A 23 -3.87 3.85 5.48
C GLY A 23 -4.89 4.04 6.61
N CYS A 24 -5.42 5.25 6.79
CA CYS A 24 -6.52 5.47 7.74
C CYS A 24 -7.74 4.63 7.40
N PHE A 25 -8.16 4.60 6.14
CA PHE A 25 -9.29 3.77 5.70
C PHE A 25 -8.96 2.28 5.76
N VAL A 26 -7.73 1.88 5.43
CA VAL A 26 -7.26 0.50 5.57
C VAL A 26 -7.37 0.03 7.02
N VAL A 27 -6.92 0.85 7.99
CA VAL A 27 -6.97 0.53 9.42
C VAL A 27 -8.41 0.53 9.94
N TRP A 28 -9.23 1.53 9.60
CA TRP A 28 -10.63 1.60 10.07
C TRP A 28 -11.48 0.45 9.56
N ARG A 29 -11.26 0.05 8.31
CA ARG A 29 -12.03 -1.03 7.67
C ARG A 29 -11.44 -2.43 7.91
N ARG A 30 -10.42 -2.54 8.75
CA ARG A 30 -9.73 -3.81 9.08
C ARG A 30 -9.19 -4.54 7.83
N MET A 31 -8.66 -3.78 6.87
CA MET A 31 -8.13 -4.30 5.61
C MET A 31 -6.59 -4.41 5.64
N ALA A 32 -6.00 -4.73 6.80
CA ALA A 32 -4.53 -4.75 6.96
C ALA A 32 -3.84 -5.70 5.95
N TYR A 33 -4.43 -6.85 5.66
CA TYR A 33 -3.89 -7.81 4.70
C TYR A 33 -4.10 -7.43 3.23
N PHE A 34 -4.83 -6.33 2.94
CA PHE A 34 -5.11 -5.92 1.57
C PHE A 34 -3.82 -5.61 0.78
N GLY A 35 -2.88 -4.90 1.43
CA GLY A 35 -1.56 -4.62 0.88
C GLY A 35 -0.80 -5.89 0.52
N ASP A 36 -0.71 -6.84 1.45
CA ASP A 36 -0.01 -8.11 1.26
C ASP A 36 -0.66 -8.96 0.16
N THR A 37 -1.99 -8.99 0.09
CA THR A 37 -2.72 -9.72 -0.96
C THR A 37 -2.36 -9.19 -2.34
N LEU A 38 -2.34 -7.87 -2.52
CA LEU A 38 -1.99 -7.25 -3.79
C LEU A 38 -0.51 -7.44 -4.11
N ALA A 39 0.34 -7.35 -3.13
CA ALA A 39 1.76 -7.57 -3.25
C ALA A 39 2.09 -9.01 -3.69
N HIS A 40 1.49 -10.00 -3.06
CA HIS A 40 1.63 -11.40 -3.47
C HIS A 40 1.03 -11.67 -4.85
N SER A 41 -0.07 -11.00 -5.20
CA SER A 41 -0.65 -11.09 -6.55
C SER A 41 0.27 -10.50 -7.63
N ALA A 42 1.13 -9.54 -7.29
CA ALA A 42 2.12 -9.02 -8.23
C ALA A 42 3.20 -10.06 -8.56
N LEU A 43 3.60 -10.92 -7.60
CA LEU A 43 4.48 -12.05 -7.89
C LEU A 43 3.82 -13.02 -8.89
N LEU A 44 2.53 -13.29 -8.74
CA LEU A 44 1.77 -14.03 -9.75
C LEU A 44 1.77 -13.27 -11.09
N GLY A 45 1.70 -11.94 -11.07
CA GLY A 45 1.84 -11.08 -12.25
C GLY A 45 3.18 -11.23 -12.95
N VAL A 46 4.28 -11.31 -12.21
CA VAL A 46 5.62 -11.61 -12.75
C VAL A 46 5.61 -12.99 -13.42
N ALA A 47 5.11 -14.00 -12.71
CA ALA A 47 5.06 -15.38 -13.23
C ALA A 47 4.25 -15.46 -14.53
N LEU A 48 3.06 -14.86 -14.56
CA LEU A 48 2.22 -14.82 -15.78
C LEU A 48 2.86 -14.02 -16.91
N GLY A 49 3.53 -12.90 -16.60
CA GLY A 49 4.23 -12.07 -17.59
C GLY A 49 5.32 -12.86 -18.32
N VAL A 50 6.07 -13.66 -17.57
CA VAL A 50 7.11 -14.52 -18.15
C VAL A 50 6.49 -15.65 -19.00
N VAL A 51 5.49 -16.36 -18.48
CA VAL A 51 4.85 -17.47 -19.20
C VAL A 51 4.17 -17.00 -20.48
N LEU A 52 3.45 -15.88 -20.42
CA LEU A 52 2.70 -15.35 -21.57
C LEU A 52 3.55 -14.48 -22.49
N GLN A 53 4.83 -14.25 -22.16
CA GLN A 53 5.75 -13.36 -22.87
C GLN A 53 5.20 -11.93 -23.03
N ILE A 54 4.45 -11.46 -22.03
CA ILE A 54 3.91 -10.11 -21.96
C ILE A 54 4.88 -9.22 -21.17
N ASN A 55 4.86 -7.93 -21.46
CA ASN A 55 5.68 -6.96 -20.73
C ASN A 55 5.42 -7.05 -19.21
N LEU A 56 6.48 -7.33 -18.44
CA LEU A 56 6.39 -7.52 -16.98
C LEU A 56 5.78 -6.31 -16.25
N ASN A 57 6.05 -5.09 -16.74
CA ASN A 57 5.47 -3.89 -16.10
C ASN A 57 3.94 -3.87 -16.21
N ILE A 58 3.39 -4.40 -17.31
CA ILE A 58 1.94 -4.47 -17.52
C ILE A 58 1.33 -5.53 -16.61
N THR A 59 1.93 -6.74 -16.57
CA THR A 59 1.36 -7.85 -15.78
C THR A 59 1.48 -7.62 -14.27
N VAL A 60 2.59 -7.05 -13.81
CA VAL A 60 2.80 -6.68 -12.40
C VAL A 60 1.81 -5.60 -11.93
N ALA A 61 1.38 -4.70 -12.82
CA ALA A 61 0.35 -3.72 -12.48
C ALA A 61 -1.09 -4.28 -12.65
N ALA A 62 -1.33 -5.04 -13.71
CA ALA A 62 -2.66 -5.52 -14.06
C ALA A 62 -3.17 -6.61 -13.10
N VAL A 63 -2.31 -7.56 -12.69
CA VAL A 63 -2.75 -8.69 -11.85
C VAL A 63 -3.22 -8.24 -10.46
N PRO A 64 -2.55 -7.33 -9.72
CA PRO A 64 -3.09 -6.76 -8.50
C PRO A 64 -4.42 -6.02 -8.68
N LEU A 65 -4.58 -5.28 -9.78
CA LEU A 65 -5.85 -4.59 -10.07
C LEU A 65 -6.99 -5.58 -10.34
N LEU A 66 -6.72 -6.65 -11.10
CA LEU A 66 -7.68 -7.73 -11.33
C LEU A 66 -7.99 -8.48 -10.03
N MET A 67 -6.99 -8.70 -9.18
CA MET A 67 -7.19 -9.29 -7.85
C MET A 67 -8.09 -8.41 -6.97
N ALA A 68 -7.88 -7.10 -6.97
CA ALA A 68 -8.74 -6.15 -6.25
C ALA A 68 -10.18 -6.18 -6.76
N LEU A 69 -10.39 -6.23 -8.08
CA LEU A 69 -11.72 -6.39 -8.69
C LEU A 69 -12.37 -7.73 -8.29
N GLY A 70 -11.62 -8.81 -8.36
CA GLY A 70 -12.09 -10.14 -7.92
C GLY A 70 -12.49 -10.13 -6.44
N LEU A 71 -11.71 -9.48 -5.59
CA LEU A 71 -12.02 -9.32 -4.17
C LEU A 71 -13.34 -8.56 -3.95
N VAL A 72 -13.55 -7.45 -4.68
CA VAL A 72 -14.81 -6.69 -4.63
C VAL A 72 -16.02 -7.58 -4.95
N VAL A 73 -15.91 -8.39 -6.01
CA VAL A 73 -16.98 -9.30 -6.43
C VAL A 73 -17.23 -10.39 -5.38
N LEU A 74 -16.17 -10.94 -4.79
CA LEU A 74 -16.29 -11.98 -3.76
C LEU A 74 -16.85 -11.43 -2.44
N GLU A 75 -16.42 -10.23 -2.04
CA GLU A 75 -16.94 -9.56 -0.85
C GLU A 75 -18.44 -9.27 -0.96
N GLN A 76 -18.92 -8.82 -2.14
CA GLN A 76 -20.34 -8.55 -2.37
C GLN A 76 -21.22 -9.80 -2.25
N ARG A 77 -20.67 -10.99 -2.46
CA ARG A 77 -21.42 -12.26 -2.29
C ARG A 77 -21.64 -12.65 -0.83
N GLY A 78 -20.92 -12.05 0.11
CA GLY A 78 -21.14 -12.21 1.56
C GLY A 78 -20.84 -13.60 2.14
N PHE A 79 -20.16 -14.48 1.41
CA PHE A 79 -19.89 -15.85 1.89
C PHE A 79 -18.86 -15.92 3.00
N LEU A 80 -17.90 -15.01 3.01
CA LEU A 80 -16.77 -14.99 3.94
C LEU A 80 -16.49 -13.55 4.38
N SER A 81 -15.84 -13.42 5.55
CA SER A 81 -15.33 -12.12 5.99
C SER A 81 -14.21 -11.63 5.06
N LEU A 82 -14.07 -10.31 4.94
CA LEU A 82 -13.03 -9.69 4.12
C LEU A 82 -11.63 -10.17 4.50
N ASP A 83 -11.32 -10.29 5.79
CA ASP A 83 -10.03 -10.79 6.27
C ASP A 83 -9.75 -12.23 5.81
N THR A 84 -10.78 -13.09 5.82
CA THR A 84 -10.65 -14.47 5.34
C THR A 84 -10.39 -14.52 3.83
N LEU A 85 -11.12 -13.71 3.04
CA LEU A 85 -10.91 -13.60 1.60
C LEU A 85 -9.50 -13.11 1.27
N LEU A 86 -9.04 -12.07 1.99
CA LEU A 86 -7.69 -11.53 1.83
C LEU A 86 -6.62 -12.58 2.13
N GLY A 87 -6.77 -13.34 3.22
CA GLY A 87 -5.84 -14.42 3.56
C GLY A 87 -5.79 -15.53 2.50
N ILE A 88 -6.95 -16.00 2.02
CA ILE A 88 -7.03 -17.04 0.99
C ILE A 88 -6.39 -16.54 -0.31
N LEU A 89 -6.77 -15.36 -0.78
CA LEU A 89 -6.26 -14.81 -2.03
C LEU A 89 -4.77 -14.51 -1.97
N SER A 90 -4.29 -13.98 -0.85
CA SER A 90 -2.87 -13.69 -0.61
C SER A 90 -2.01 -14.95 -0.76
N HIS A 91 -2.31 -15.98 0.03
CA HIS A 91 -1.54 -17.21 0.02
C HIS A 91 -1.69 -18.01 -1.27
N SER A 92 -2.87 -18.00 -1.88
CA SER A 92 -3.10 -18.66 -3.16
C SER A 92 -2.33 -17.99 -4.30
N ALA A 93 -2.31 -16.66 -4.36
CA ALA A 93 -1.56 -15.90 -5.36
C ALA A 93 -0.05 -16.13 -5.20
N LEU A 94 0.46 -16.07 -3.96
CA LEU A 94 1.86 -16.34 -3.66
C LEU A 94 2.25 -17.77 -4.08
N ALA A 95 1.47 -18.76 -3.66
CA ALA A 95 1.75 -20.17 -3.97
C ALA A 95 1.70 -20.42 -5.50
N ALA A 96 0.69 -19.89 -6.19
CA ALA A 96 0.58 -20.02 -7.64
C ALA A 96 1.77 -19.35 -8.35
N GLY A 97 2.15 -18.13 -7.94
CA GLY A 97 3.31 -17.43 -8.50
C GLY A 97 4.61 -18.23 -8.32
N LEU A 98 4.87 -18.72 -7.11
CA LEU A 98 6.07 -19.51 -6.82
C LEU A 98 6.10 -20.84 -7.59
N VAL A 99 4.98 -21.56 -7.67
CA VAL A 99 4.89 -22.81 -8.43
C VAL A 99 5.17 -22.55 -9.91
N VAL A 100 4.53 -21.53 -10.50
CA VAL A 100 4.76 -21.21 -11.92
C VAL A 100 6.22 -20.85 -12.19
N ILE A 101 6.83 -20.00 -11.33
CA ILE A 101 8.26 -19.63 -11.48
C ILE A 101 9.17 -20.86 -11.32
N SER A 102 8.87 -21.77 -10.39
CA SER A 102 9.70 -22.96 -10.16
C SER A 102 9.71 -23.96 -11.34
N LEU A 103 8.66 -23.91 -12.18
CA LEU A 103 8.56 -24.73 -13.39
C LEU A 103 9.31 -24.14 -14.60
N LEU A 104 9.86 -22.94 -14.49
CA LEU A 104 10.56 -22.23 -15.55
C LEU A 104 12.09 -22.28 -15.32
N PRO A 105 12.84 -23.22 -15.93
CA PRO A 105 14.25 -23.47 -15.59
C PRO A 105 15.18 -22.30 -15.90
N ASP A 106 14.82 -21.43 -16.85
CA ASP A 106 15.66 -20.32 -17.33
C ASP A 106 15.32 -18.97 -16.72
N VAL A 107 14.35 -18.91 -15.80
CA VAL A 107 13.85 -17.66 -15.22
C VAL A 107 14.38 -17.48 -13.81
N ARG A 108 15.29 -16.53 -13.64
CA ARG A 108 15.73 -16.08 -12.33
C ARG A 108 14.99 -14.77 -11.98
N VAL A 109 13.91 -14.90 -11.20
CA VAL A 109 13.25 -13.72 -10.63
C VAL A 109 13.98 -13.34 -9.34
N ASP A 110 14.48 -12.13 -9.28
CA ASP A 110 15.04 -11.59 -8.05
C ASP A 110 13.89 -11.19 -7.10
N LEU A 111 13.51 -12.14 -6.26
CA LEU A 111 12.47 -11.93 -5.25
C LEU A 111 12.87 -10.87 -4.21
N MET A 112 14.17 -10.68 -3.96
CA MET A 112 14.66 -9.68 -3.03
C MET A 112 14.41 -8.27 -3.58
N SER A 113 14.65 -8.04 -4.87
CA SER A 113 14.35 -6.74 -5.48
C SER A 113 12.85 -6.43 -5.48
N LEU A 114 12.00 -7.43 -5.65
CA LEU A 114 10.55 -7.25 -5.58
C LEU A 114 10.08 -6.92 -4.14
N LEU A 115 10.62 -7.61 -3.13
CA LEU A 115 10.24 -7.41 -1.73
C LEU A 115 10.72 -6.08 -1.17
N PHE A 116 11.97 -5.73 -1.43
CA PHE A 116 12.61 -4.54 -0.84
C PHE A 116 12.52 -3.31 -1.74
N GLY A 117 12.18 -3.51 -3.03
CA GLY A 117 12.25 -2.45 -4.04
C GLY A 117 13.69 -2.02 -4.32
N ASP A 118 13.82 -1.10 -5.24
CA ASP A 118 15.10 -0.41 -5.48
C ASP A 118 14.90 1.11 -5.37
N LEU A 119 14.68 1.54 -4.11
CA LEU A 119 14.43 2.94 -3.80
C LEU A 119 15.61 3.84 -4.22
N LEU A 120 16.82 3.28 -4.33
CA LEU A 120 18.01 4.03 -4.72
C LEU A 120 18.21 4.13 -6.24
N ALA A 121 17.47 3.33 -7.04
CA ALA A 121 17.49 3.36 -8.50
C ALA A 121 16.37 4.22 -9.12
N VAL A 122 15.68 5.02 -8.31
CA VAL A 122 14.59 5.90 -8.75
C VAL A 122 15.08 6.93 -9.76
N THR A 123 14.35 7.05 -10.87
CA THR A 123 14.60 8.04 -11.91
C THR A 123 13.68 9.26 -11.80
N ILE A 124 14.03 10.35 -12.50
CA ILE A 124 13.13 11.53 -12.61
C ILE A 124 11.78 11.16 -13.22
N GLY A 125 11.76 10.21 -14.17
CA GLY A 125 10.50 9.72 -14.75
C GLY A 125 9.60 9.06 -13.72
N ASP A 126 10.18 8.26 -12.83
CA ASP A 126 9.44 7.61 -11.74
C ASP A 126 8.86 8.64 -10.76
N LEU A 127 9.61 9.72 -10.45
CA LEU A 127 9.11 10.82 -9.61
C LEU A 127 7.87 11.48 -10.21
N TRP A 128 7.89 11.78 -11.52
CA TRP A 128 6.72 12.34 -12.19
C TRP A 128 5.49 11.43 -12.08
N VAL A 129 5.67 10.12 -12.25
CA VAL A 129 4.58 9.13 -12.10
C VAL A 129 4.07 9.11 -10.67
N ILE A 130 4.97 9.06 -9.66
CA ILE A 130 4.58 9.06 -8.25
C ILE A 130 3.75 10.29 -7.91
N TYR A 131 4.24 11.49 -8.24
CA TYR A 131 3.54 12.72 -7.87
C TYR A 131 2.26 12.95 -8.67
N ALA A 132 2.21 12.54 -9.94
CA ALA A 132 0.97 12.58 -10.73
C ALA A 132 -0.10 11.66 -10.13
N VAL A 133 0.27 10.42 -9.77
CA VAL A 133 -0.63 9.47 -9.12
C VAL A 133 -1.01 9.95 -7.72
N ALA A 134 -0.05 10.48 -6.96
CA ALA A 134 -0.32 11.05 -5.65
C ALA A 134 -1.36 12.17 -5.72
N ALA A 135 -1.19 13.11 -6.65
CA ALA A 135 -2.15 14.20 -6.87
C ALA A 135 -3.53 13.67 -7.26
N LEU A 136 -3.59 12.73 -8.21
CA LEU A 136 -4.84 12.10 -8.63
C LEU A 136 -5.56 11.42 -7.45
N VAL A 137 -4.83 10.62 -6.69
CA VAL A 137 -5.40 9.87 -5.55
C VAL A 137 -5.87 10.81 -4.45
N LEU A 138 -5.09 11.84 -4.11
CA LEU A 138 -5.51 12.83 -3.12
C LEU A 138 -6.75 13.61 -3.56
N LEU A 139 -6.87 13.95 -4.84
CA LEU A 139 -8.07 14.58 -5.41
C LEU A 139 -9.29 13.65 -5.33
N LEU A 140 -9.12 12.38 -5.70
CA LEU A 140 -10.20 11.38 -5.60
C LEU A 140 -10.62 11.15 -4.15
N LEU A 141 -9.66 11.03 -3.23
CA LEU A 141 -9.94 10.90 -1.80
C LEU A 141 -10.66 12.14 -1.25
N ALA A 142 -10.23 13.35 -1.61
CA ALA A 142 -10.89 14.59 -1.20
C ALA A 142 -12.34 14.65 -1.71
N GLY A 143 -12.58 14.26 -2.97
CA GLY A 143 -13.93 14.21 -3.55
C GLY A 143 -14.84 13.15 -2.90
N LEU A 144 -14.26 12.02 -2.49
CA LEU A 144 -15.00 10.92 -1.87
C LEU A 144 -14.96 10.94 -0.33
N TRP A 145 -14.26 11.90 0.29
CA TRP A 145 -13.93 11.91 1.72
C TRP A 145 -15.14 11.70 2.61
N LYS A 146 -16.16 12.52 2.43
CA LYS A 146 -17.41 12.44 3.23
C LYS A 146 -18.10 11.09 3.05
N GLN A 147 -18.20 10.59 1.82
CA GLN A 147 -18.83 9.31 1.52
C GLN A 147 -18.06 8.14 2.13
N LEU A 148 -16.71 8.18 2.05
CA LEU A 148 -15.83 7.18 2.64
C LEU A 148 -15.93 7.15 4.17
N ILE A 149 -16.02 8.30 4.83
CA ILE A 149 -16.25 8.37 6.29
C ILE A 149 -17.63 7.79 6.63
N ASN A 150 -18.68 8.22 5.93
CA ASN A 150 -20.05 7.75 6.20
C ASN A 150 -20.14 6.22 6.10
N ILE A 151 -19.64 5.60 5.03
CA ILE A 151 -19.67 4.14 4.87
C ILE A 151 -18.74 3.40 5.84
N THR A 152 -17.78 4.10 6.43
CA THR A 152 -16.85 3.51 7.42
C THR A 152 -17.47 3.52 8.82
N VAL A 153 -18.26 4.51 9.13
CA VAL A 153 -19.00 4.61 10.39
C VAL A 153 -20.21 3.66 10.41
N ASP A 154 -21.09 3.79 9.41
CA ASP A 154 -22.27 2.95 9.24
C ASP A 154 -22.67 2.87 7.76
N ALA A 155 -22.47 1.70 7.18
CA ALA A 155 -22.75 1.48 5.75
C ALA A 155 -24.26 1.42 5.44
N GLU A 156 -25.10 0.94 6.40
CA GLU A 156 -26.55 0.86 6.21
C GLU A 156 -27.17 2.26 6.26
N LEU A 157 -26.75 3.09 7.24
CA LEU A 157 -27.19 4.47 7.34
C LEU A 157 -26.75 5.28 6.12
N ALA A 158 -25.51 5.13 5.66
CA ALA A 158 -25.02 5.79 4.46
C ALA A 158 -25.83 5.41 3.21
N ALA A 159 -26.28 4.15 3.11
CA ALA A 159 -27.14 3.71 2.02
C ALA A 159 -28.52 4.38 2.05
N VAL A 160 -29.11 4.52 3.23
CA VAL A 160 -30.40 5.23 3.42
C VAL A 160 -30.26 6.71 3.06
N GLU A 161 -29.13 7.32 3.34
CA GLU A 161 -28.80 8.71 2.96
C GLU A 161 -28.50 8.88 1.46
N GLY A 162 -28.60 7.82 0.65
CA GLY A 162 -28.44 7.85 -0.80
C GLY A 162 -26.99 7.62 -1.29
N THR A 163 -26.06 7.24 -0.41
CA THR A 163 -24.70 6.89 -0.81
C THR A 163 -24.68 5.52 -1.50
N ASN A 164 -24.10 5.44 -2.69
CA ASN A 164 -23.89 4.16 -3.36
C ASN A 164 -22.70 3.41 -2.71
N VAL A 165 -23.00 2.68 -1.63
CA VAL A 165 -21.99 1.97 -0.82
C VAL A 165 -21.10 1.03 -1.63
N PRO A 166 -21.63 0.17 -2.55
CA PRO A 166 -20.79 -0.69 -3.37
C PRO A 166 -19.79 0.10 -4.23
N LEU A 167 -20.25 1.19 -4.85
CA LEU A 167 -19.39 2.01 -5.72
C LEU A 167 -18.27 2.70 -4.94
N VAL A 168 -18.58 3.31 -3.78
CA VAL A 168 -17.58 4.01 -2.95
C VAL A 168 -16.56 3.01 -2.37
N ARG A 169 -17.02 1.82 -1.97
CA ARG A 169 -16.15 0.73 -1.50
C ARG A 169 -15.21 0.25 -2.61
N THR A 170 -15.76 -0.01 -3.80
CA THR A 170 -14.97 -0.40 -4.97
C THR A 170 -13.95 0.66 -5.35
N ALA A 171 -14.34 1.93 -5.34
CA ALA A 171 -13.43 3.04 -5.61
C ALA A 171 -12.25 3.06 -4.63
N LEU A 172 -12.51 2.92 -3.31
CA LEU A 172 -11.44 2.87 -2.31
C LEU A 172 -10.48 1.70 -2.57
N MET A 173 -10.99 0.50 -2.85
CA MET A 173 -10.16 -0.68 -3.13
C MET A 173 -9.31 -0.49 -4.38
N LEU A 174 -9.88 0.04 -5.45
CA LEU A 174 -9.15 0.29 -6.70
C LEU A 174 -8.10 1.40 -6.56
N ILE A 175 -8.42 2.48 -5.86
CA ILE A 175 -7.48 3.56 -5.55
C ILE A 175 -6.30 3.01 -4.74
N THR A 176 -6.57 2.21 -3.72
CA THR A 176 -5.52 1.60 -2.89
C THR A 176 -4.68 0.61 -3.71
N ALA A 177 -5.32 -0.21 -4.56
CA ALA A 177 -4.63 -1.13 -5.44
C ALA A 177 -3.72 -0.41 -6.45
N LEU A 178 -4.18 0.71 -7.01
CA LEU A 178 -3.40 1.52 -7.93
C LEU A 178 -2.13 2.08 -7.25
N VAL A 179 -2.27 2.62 -6.04
CA VAL A 179 -1.13 3.14 -5.27
C VAL A 179 -0.13 2.02 -4.96
N ILE A 180 -0.62 0.86 -4.51
CA ILE A 180 0.26 -0.28 -4.21
C ILE A 180 0.97 -0.75 -5.48
N ALA A 181 0.27 -0.93 -6.60
CA ALA A 181 0.85 -1.42 -7.85
C ALA A 181 1.97 -0.51 -8.39
N ILE A 182 1.83 0.82 -8.25
CA ILE A 182 2.84 1.79 -8.69
C ILE A 182 3.98 1.89 -7.68
N ALA A 183 3.65 2.02 -6.40
CA ALA A 183 4.65 2.19 -5.35
C ALA A 183 5.51 0.94 -5.15
N MET A 184 4.93 -0.26 -5.30
CA MET A 184 5.62 -1.52 -5.12
C MET A 184 6.86 -1.67 -6.01
N LYS A 185 6.78 -1.22 -7.25
CA LYS A 185 7.90 -1.28 -8.21
C LYS A 185 9.11 -0.46 -7.74
N ILE A 186 8.86 0.64 -7.01
CA ILE A 186 9.85 1.64 -6.64
C ILE A 186 10.33 1.43 -5.21
N VAL A 187 9.37 1.26 -4.32
CA VAL A 187 9.57 1.26 -2.87
C VAL A 187 9.63 -0.18 -2.31
N GLY A 188 9.15 -1.14 -3.09
CA GLY A 188 9.02 -2.54 -2.69
C GLY A 188 7.73 -2.84 -1.92
N VAL A 189 7.39 -4.13 -1.96
CA VAL A 189 6.20 -4.67 -1.30
C VAL A 189 6.18 -4.39 0.19
N LEU A 190 7.27 -4.71 0.88
CA LEU A 190 7.39 -4.62 2.33
C LEU A 190 7.20 -3.18 2.83
N LEU A 191 7.77 -2.21 2.11
CA LEU A 191 7.70 -0.82 2.56
C LEU A 191 6.33 -0.21 2.31
N ILE A 192 5.69 -0.47 1.14
CA ILE A 192 4.37 0.13 0.87
C ILE A 192 3.29 -0.41 1.81
N THR A 193 3.30 -1.72 2.12
CA THR A 193 2.33 -2.31 3.06
C THR A 193 2.52 -1.77 4.47
N ALA A 194 3.78 -1.62 4.91
CA ALA A 194 4.10 -1.04 6.21
C ALA A 194 3.71 0.44 6.31
N LEU A 195 3.97 1.25 5.28
CA LEU A 195 3.59 2.68 5.23
C LEU A 195 2.07 2.90 5.24
N LEU A 196 1.29 1.98 4.69
CA LEU A 196 -0.16 2.05 4.76
C LEU A 196 -0.70 1.76 6.17
N ILE A 197 -0.07 0.88 6.93
CA ILE A 197 -0.62 0.38 8.19
C ILE A 197 -0.03 1.12 9.40
N ILE A 198 1.30 1.13 9.53
CA ILE A 198 1.96 1.52 10.78
C ILE A 198 1.78 3.02 11.09
N PRO A 199 1.98 3.97 10.15
CA PRO A 199 1.77 5.39 10.43
C PRO A 199 0.30 5.71 10.76
N ALA A 200 -0.66 5.08 10.07
CA ALA A 200 -2.07 5.26 10.35
C ALA A 200 -2.46 4.72 11.73
N ALA A 201 -1.95 3.53 12.10
CA ALA A 201 -2.16 2.97 13.43
C ALA A 201 -1.54 3.84 14.53
N THR A 202 -0.38 4.45 14.27
CA THR A 202 0.29 5.38 15.18
C THR A 202 -0.53 6.68 15.32
N ALA A 203 -0.96 7.26 14.21
CA ALA A 203 -1.77 8.48 14.18
C ALA A 203 -3.10 8.32 14.93
N ARG A 204 -3.75 7.16 14.79
CA ARG A 204 -5.01 6.84 15.49
C ARG A 204 -4.92 7.01 17.01
N ARG A 205 -3.73 6.84 17.59
CA ARG A 205 -3.53 6.94 19.06
C ARG A 205 -3.46 8.38 19.57
N ILE A 206 -3.11 9.33 18.70
CA ILE A 206 -2.79 10.71 19.06
C ILE A 206 -3.77 11.74 18.47
N THR A 207 -4.75 11.29 17.68
CA THR A 207 -5.69 12.17 16.96
C THR A 207 -7.13 11.87 17.36
N TYR A 208 -8.02 12.87 17.16
CA TYR A 208 -9.42 12.79 17.55
C TYR A 208 -10.38 12.81 16.36
N THR A 209 -9.99 13.43 15.23
CA THR A 209 -10.84 13.52 14.04
C THR A 209 -10.22 12.75 12.87
N PRO A 210 -11.04 12.29 11.92
CA PRO A 210 -10.55 11.61 10.72
C PRO A 210 -9.54 12.44 9.93
N GLU A 211 -9.76 13.74 9.81
CA GLU A 211 -8.87 14.67 9.10
C GLU A 211 -7.53 14.80 9.80
N GLN A 212 -7.54 14.96 11.13
CA GLN A 212 -6.32 14.98 11.94
C GLN A 212 -5.55 13.68 11.79
N MET A 213 -6.24 12.54 11.77
CA MET A 213 -5.62 11.23 11.61
C MET A 213 -4.95 11.11 10.24
N ALA A 214 -5.60 11.55 9.16
CA ALA A 214 -5.04 11.51 7.82
C ALA A 214 -3.76 12.36 7.70
N ILE A 215 -3.80 13.60 8.22
CA ILE A 215 -2.65 14.51 8.22
C ILE A 215 -1.51 13.96 9.09
N ALA A 216 -1.83 13.51 10.31
CA ALA A 216 -0.82 12.95 11.21
C ALA A 216 -0.20 11.66 10.64
N ALA A 217 -0.99 10.79 10.02
CA ALA A 217 -0.50 9.58 9.38
C ALA A 217 0.47 9.90 8.23
N SER A 218 0.17 10.89 7.38
CA SER A 218 1.10 11.34 6.33
C SER A 218 2.38 11.92 6.94
N ALA A 219 2.27 12.76 7.96
CA ALA A 219 3.43 13.35 8.62
C ALA A 219 4.33 12.28 9.27
N ILE A 220 3.74 11.29 9.95
CA ILE A 220 4.47 10.17 10.55
C ILE A 220 5.11 9.32 9.45
N ALA A 221 4.40 9.02 8.35
CA ALA A 221 4.94 8.28 7.22
C ALA A 221 6.15 9.00 6.59
N MET A 222 6.06 10.31 6.37
CA MET A 222 7.19 11.10 5.87
C MET A 222 8.38 11.10 6.84
N LEU A 223 8.10 11.24 8.14
CA LEU A 223 9.14 11.17 9.17
C LEU A 223 9.85 9.82 9.18
N THR A 224 9.10 8.71 9.04
CA THR A 224 9.69 7.36 8.98
C THR A 224 10.57 7.17 7.74
N VAL A 225 10.18 7.74 6.59
CA VAL A 225 11.01 7.72 5.37
C VAL A 225 12.31 8.46 5.59
N ILE A 226 12.26 9.66 6.16
CA ILE A 226 13.47 10.47 6.44
C ILE A 226 14.40 9.73 7.42
N MET A 227 13.86 9.23 8.54
CA MET A 227 14.64 8.51 9.54
C MET A 227 15.20 7.19 8.99
N GLY A 228 14.39 6.44 8.23
CA GLY A 228 14.80 5.16 7.67
C GLY A 228 15.88 5.28 6.59
N LEU A 229 15.76 6.25 5.69
CA LEU A 229 16.82 6.54 4.72
C LEU A 229 18.10 7.05 5.41
N GLY A 230 17.96 7.87 6.45
CA GLY A 230 19.08 8.26 7.29
C GLY A 230 19.77 7.05 7.94
N LEU A 231 18.99 6.16 8.56
CA LEU A 231 19.52 4.93 9.14
C LEU A 231 20.23 4.06 8.09
N SER A 232 19.61 3.86 6.93
CA SER A 232 20.17 3.10 5.81
C SER A 232 21.53 3.69 5.37
N TRP A 233 21.63 5.01 5.29
CA TRP A 233 22.84 5.71 4.90
C TRP A 233 24.00 5.53 5.89
N PHE A 234 23.72 5.55 7.18
CA PHE A 234 24.77 5.41 8.21
C PHE A 234 25.18 3.96 8.50
N THR A 235 24.30 3.00 8.19
CA THR A 235 24.53 1.58 8.56
C THR A 235 24.75 0.67 7.36
N ASP A 236 24.67 1.19 6.13
CA ASP A 236 24.69 0.41 4.88
C ASP A 236 23.60 -0.68 4.84
N ALA A 237 22.50 -0.49 5.59
CA ALA A 237 21.38 -1.41 5.65
C ALA A 237 20.39 -1.17 4.48
N PRO A 238 19.60 -2.18 4.05
CA PRO A 238 18.59 -2.00 3.01
C PRO A 238 17.57 -0.91 3.38
N ALA A 239 17.29 0.01 2.45
CA ALA A 239 16.46 1.20 2.70
C ALA A 239 15.02 0.85 3.13
N GLY A 240 14.36 -0.10 2.43
CA GLY A 240 13.00 -0.52 2.75
C GLY A 240 12.84 -1.01 4.20
N PRO A 241 13.57 -2.07 4.62
CA PRO A 241 13.55 -2.56 5.99
C PRO A 241 13.90 -1.50 7.04
N SER A 242 14.84 -0.58 6.74
CA SER A 242 15.23 0.50 7.65
C SER A 242 14.07 1.47 7.92
N VAL A 243 13.30 1.83 6.89
CA VAL A 243 12.09 2.66 7.04
C VAL A 243 11.02 1.93 7.85
N VAL A 244 10.78 0.64 7.57
CA VAL A 244 9.81 -0.16 8.33
C VAL A 244 10.20 -0.27 9.81
N LEU A 245 11.48 -0.46 10.10
CA LEU A 245 11.98 -0.50 11.48
C LEU A 245 11.75 0.85 12.20
N CYS A 246 12.03 1.96 11.54
CA CYS A 246 11.75 3.29 12.09
C CYS A 246 10.25 3.50 12.34
N ALA A 247 9.39 3.04 11.42
CA ALA A 247 7.93 3.09 11.60
C ALA A 247 7.50 2.29 12.83
N ALA A 248 8.01 1.06 12.98
CA ALA A 248 7.71 0.19 14.11
C ALA A 248 8.19 0.80 15.44
N LEU A 249 9.35 1.45 15.46
CA LEU A 249 9.86 2.16 16.63
C LEU A 249 8.95 3.32 17.01
N LEU A 250 8.53 4.16 16.06
CA LEU A 250 7.59 5.26 16.32
C LEU A 250 6.23 4.75 16.84
N PHE A 251 5.74 3.65 16.27
CA PHE A 251 4.53 3.00 16.78
C PHE A 251 4.71 2.53 18.22
N THR A 252 5.81 1.83 18.52
CA THR A 252 6.11 1.33 19.87
C THR A 252 6.23 2.48 20.88
N LEU A 253 6.90 3.56 20.51
CA LEU A 253 6.98 4.77 21.34
C LEU A 253 5.58 5.37 21.58
N SER A 254 4.69 5.32 20.57
CA SER A 254 3.31 5.80 20.71
C SER A 254 2.52 5.00 21.74
N LEU A 255 2.88 3.74 22.03
CA LEU A 255 2.21 2.91 23.05
C LEU A 255 2.38 3.47 24.46
N GLY A 256 3.47 4.21 24.71
CA GLY A 256 3.69 4.92 25.96
C GLY A 256 2.74 6.11 26.20
N PHE A 257 2.13 6.65 25.14
CA PHE A 257 1.09 7.68 25.28
C PHE A 257 -0.24 7.00 25.59
N ARG A 258 -0.87 7.41 26.69
CA ARG A 258 -2.19 6.89 27.10
C ARG A 258 -3.20 7.15 25.99
N GLN A 259 -3.88 6.12 25.51
CA GLN A 259 -4.99 6.30 24.58
C GLN A 259 -5.99 7.26 25.22
N ARG A 260 -6.15 8.43 24.62
CA ARG A 260 -7.20 9.38 25.04
C ARG A 260 -8.49 8.89 24.37
N THR A 261 -9.27 8.14 25.12
CA THR A 261 -10.67 7.77 24.80
C THR A 261 -11.53 9.00 24.75
#